data_ac9dfa9b1b2f5fcc0ec2da8cd67f82b1
#
_entry.id   ac9dfa9b1b2f5fcc0ec2da8cd67f82b1
#
_cell.length_a   1.000
_cell.length_b   1.000
_cell.length_c   1.000
_cell.angle_alpha   90.00
_cell.angle_beta   90.00
_cell.angle_gamma   90.00
#
_symmetry.space_group_name_H-M   'P 1'
#
loop_
_entity.id
_entity.type
_entity.pdbx_description
1 polymer ?
#
loop_
_entity_poly.entity_id
_entity_poly.type
_entity_poly.pdbx_seq_one_letter_code
_entity_poly.pdbx_strand_id
1 'polypeptide(L)'
;MSTVVLDTSALFAFLQQEKGAELVEQYLESADCVMSTVNQAEFIGKMRADGVAMPQIEKILGVLPLVFVTFDSEQAVLSGELAAHTRKLGLSLGDGACLALAKQRGSRAITADKAWMRLGSEVEIECIRP
;
A
#
# COMPACT_ATOMS: atom_id res chain seq x y z
N MET A 1 -9.73 8.00 15.18
CA MET A 1 -9.80 6.86 14.25
C MET A 1 -8.40 6.32 14.01
N SER A 2 -8.29 5.03 13.84
CA SER A 2 -6.99 4.44 13.55
C SER A 2 -6.56 4.73 12.11
N THR A 3 -5.25 4.77 11.89
CA THR A 3 -4.66 4.94 10.57
C THR A 3 -4.22 3.58 10.05
N VAL A 4 -4.47 3.31 8.79
CA VAL A 4 -3.94 2.13 8.10
C VAL A 4 -3.22 2.57 6.84
N VAL A 5 -2.21 1.80 6.44
CA VAL A 5 -1.42 2.08 5.24
C VAL A 5 -1.74 1.01 4.20
N LEU A 6 -2.25 1.44 3.06
CA LEU A 6 -2.57 0.52 1.96
C LEU A 6 -1.38 0.39 1.02
N ASP A 7 -1.08 -0.83 0.60
CA ASP A 7 -0.16 -1.02 -0.52
C ASP A 7 -0.93 -1.01 -1.85
N THR A 8 -0.21 -1.03 -2.95
CA THR A 8 -0.79 -1.01 -4.28
C THR A 8 -1.72 -2.20 -4.53
N SER A 9 -1.34 -3.39 -4.06
CA SER A 9 -2.13 -4.60 -4.29
C SER A 9 -3.49 -4.56 -3.59
N ALA A 10 -3.55 -3.98 -2.39
CA ALA A 10 -4.80 -3.82 -1.65
C ALA A 10 -5.75 -2.87 -2.39
N LEU A 11 -5.22 -1.75 -2.91
CA LEU A 11 -6.04 -0.81 -3.67
C LEU A 11 -6.58 -1.43 -4.94
N PHE A 12 -5.76 -2.18 -5.70
CA PHE A 12 -6.23 -2.88 -6.88
C PHE A 12 -7.29 -3.93 -6.57
N ALA A 13 -7.12 -4.68 -5.48
CA ALA A 13 -8.11 -5.67 -5.07
C ALA A 13 -9.49 -5.01 -4.85
N PHE A 14 -9.49 -3.83 -4.23
CA PHE A 14 -10.72 -3.08 -4.01
C PHE A 14 -11.33 -2.61 -5.34
N LEU A 15 -10.54 -1.96 -6.19
CA LEU A 15 -11.05 -1.38 -7.43
C LEU A 15 -11.51 -2.43 -8.44
N GLN A 16 -10.86 -3.59 -8.47
CA GLN A 16 -11.18 -4.68 -9.38
C GLN A 16 -12.15 -5.69 -8.77
N GLN A 17 -12.63 -5.43 -7.56
CA GLN A 17 -13.56 -6.29 -6.84
C GLN A 17 -13.05 -7.72 -6.71
N GLU A 18 -11.76 -7.83 -6.42
CA GLU A 18 -11.11 -9.10 -6.16
C GLU A 18 -11.30 -9.53 -4.71
N LYS A 19 -10.85 -10.74 -4.38
CA LYS A 19 -10.94 -11.29 -3.04
C LYS A 19 -10.26 -10.36 -2.04
N GLY A 20 -10.97 -10.00 -0.97
CA GLY A 20 -10.50 -9.05 0.03
C GLY A 20 -11.00 -7.62 -0.17
N ALA A 21 -11.69 -7.33 -1.29
CA ALA A 21 -12.19 -5.98 -1.59
C ALA A 21 -13.07 -5.42 -0.48
N GLU A 22 -13.91 -6.28 0.12
CA GLU A 22 -14.83 -5.85 1.19
C GLU A 22 -14.10 -5.35 2.42
N LEU A 23 -12.98 -5.97 2.76
CA LEU A 23 -12.17 -5.56 3.91
C LEU A 23 -11.52 -4.20 3.65
N VAL A 24 -11.01 -3.98 2.44
CA VAL A 24 -10.45 -2.68 2.06
C VAL A 24 -11.54 -1.61 2.10
N GLU A 25 -12.72 -1.91 1.59
CA GLU A 25 -13.86 -0.99 1.63
C GLU A 25 -14.19 -0.56 3.06
N GLN A 26 -14.21 -1.52 4.00
CA GLN A 26 -14.44 -1.22 5.40
C GLN A 26 -13.41 -0.26 5.96
N TYR A 27 -12.13 -0.44 5.62
CA TYR A 27 -11.08 0.48 6.05
C TYR A 27 -11.28 1.87 5.44
N LEU A 28 -11.60 1.94 4.14
CA LEU A 28 -11.82 3.23 3.48
C LEU A 28 -12.99 4.00 4.12
N GLU A 29 -13.99 3.30 4.63
CA GLU A 29 -15.16 3.92 5.26
C GLU A 29 -14.91 4.32 6.72
N SER A 30 -14.08 3.59 7.45
CA SER A 30 -14.01 3.71 8.92
C SER A 30 -12.66 4.09 9.49
N ALA A 31 -11.60 4.10 8.68
CA ALA A 31 -10.24 4.42 9.14
C ALA A 31 -9.66 5.58 8.33
N ASP A 32 -8.58 6.15 8.84
CA ASP A 32 -7.76 7.09 8.07
C ASP A 32 -6.81 6.27 7.20
N CYS A 33 -7.10 6.21 5.91
CA CYS A 33 -6.29 5.44 4.97
C CYS A 33 -5.24 6.33 4.33
N VAL A 34 -4.00 5.86 4.36
CA VAL A 34 -2.87 6.56 3.72
C VAL A 34 -2.13 5.62 2.79
N MET A 35 -1.42 6.19 1.83
CA MET A 35 -0.60 5.46 0.88
C MET A 35 0.66 6.26 0.56
N SER A 36 1.78 5.58 0.47
CA SER A 36 3.04 6.20 0.02
C SER A 36 2.92 6.69 -1.42
N THR A 37 3.56 7.82 -1.72
CA THR A 37 3.64 8.31 -3.10
C THR A 37 4.38 7.33 -4.01
N VAL A 38 5.23 6.45 -3.49
CA VAL A 38 5.83 5.37 -4.27
C VAL A 38 4.76 4.39 -4.75
N ASN A 39 3.84 4.01 -3.88
CA ASN A 39 2.73 3.14 -4.25
C ASN A 39 1.74 3.85 -5.17
N GLN A 40 1.56 5.16 -5.01
CA GLN A 40 0.79 5.97 -5.94
C GLN A 40 1.39 5.89 -7.35
N ALA A 41 2.71 6.03 -7.47
CA ALA A 41 3.40 5.93 -8.74
C ALA A 41 3.24 4.54 -9.38
N GLU A 42 3.34 3.48 -8.57
CA GLU A 42 3.11 2.11 -9.05
C GLU A 42 1.68 1.93 -9.57
N PHE A 43 0.72 2.46 -8.83
CA PHE A 43 -0.69 2.38 -9.21
C PHE A 43 -0.93 3.06 -10.55
N ILE A 44 -0.44 4.30 -10.70
CA ILE A 44 -0.56 5.05 -11.95
C ILE A 44 0.11 4.29 -13.10
N GLY A 45 1.32 3.78 -12.86
CA GLY A 45 2.07 3.05 -13.88
C GLY A 45 1.33 1.82 -14.39
N LYS A 46 0.74 1.04 -13.49
CA LYS A 46 -0.03 -0.16 -13.85
C LYS A 46 -1.30 0.20 -14.61
N MET A 47 -2.01 1.22 -14.16
CA MET A 47 -3.23 1.67 -14.84
C MET A 47 -2.92 2.16 -16.25
N ARG A 48 -1.82 2.92 -16.42
CA ARG A 48 -1.39 3.37 -17.73
C ARG A 48 -0.99 2.21 -18.64
N ALA A 49 -0.31 1.21 -18.10
CA ALA A 49 0.06 0.02 -18.84
C ALA A 49 -1.18 -0.75 -19.34
N ASP A 50 -2.27 -0.69 -18.58
CA ASP A 50 -3.55 -1.31 -18.93
C ASP A 50 -4.39 -0.44 -19.88
N GLY A 51 -3.86 0.70 -20.31
CA GLY A 51 -4.53 1.57 -21.29
C GLY A 51 -5.48 2.59 -20.71
N VAL A 52 -5.49 2.78 -19.39
CA VAL A 52 -6.36 3.77 -18.76
C VAL A 52 -5.75 5.17 -18.92
N ALA A 53 -6.55 6.13 -19.40
CA ALA A 53 -6.09 7.50 -19.62
C ALA A 53 -5.87 8.25 -18.30
N MET A 54 -4.86 9.14 -18.27
CA MET A 54 -4.55 9.93 -17.06
C MET A 54 -5.75 10.65 -16.45
N PRO A 55 -6.60 11.34 -17.23
CA PRO A 55 -7.77 12.02 -16.63
C PRO A 55 -8.67 11.08 -15.86
N GLN A 56 -8.83 9.84 -16.33
CA GLN A 56 -9.64 8.84 -15.65
C GLN A 56 -8.95 8.37 -14.36
N ILE A 57 -7.63 8.18 -14.40
CA ILE A 57 -6.86 7.80 -13.21
C ILE A 57 -6.96 8.88 -12.14
N GLU A 58 -6.78 10.14 -12.54
CA GLU A 58 -6.89 11.28 -11.63
C GLU A 58 -8.28 11.36 -10.99
N LYS A 59 -9.32 11.07 -11.76
CA LYS A 59 -10.69 11.06 -11.26
C LYS A 59 -10.88 9.96 -10.22
N ILE A 60 -10.37 8.76 -10.47
CA ILE A 60 -10.44 7.64 -9.54
C ILE A 60 -9.75 8.02 -8.23
N LEU A 61 -8.51 8.50 -8.30
CA LEU A 61 -7.75 8.88 -7.12
C LEU A 61 -8.40 10.05 -6.36
N GLY A 62 -9.03 10.96 -7.07
CA GLY A 62 -9.67 12.13 -6.48
C GLY A 62 -10.93 11.83 -5.67
N VAL A 63 -11.60 10.69 -5.92
CA VAL A 63 -12.82 10.33 -5.20
C VAL A 63 -12.56 9.36 -4.05
N LEU A 64 -11.38 8.79 -3.97
CA LEU A 64 -11.04 7.86 -2.89
C LEU A 64 -10.73 8.63 -1.60
N PRO A 65 -11.24 8.18 -0.44
CA PRO A 65 -10.87 8.77 0.85
C PRO A 65 -9.50 8.25 1.30
N LEU A 66 -8.47 8.61 0.55
CA LEU A 66 -7.12 8.10 0.67
C LEU A 66 -6.16 9.27 0.58
N VAL A 67 -5.29 9.42 1.58
CA VAL A 67 -4.31 10.50 1.61
C VAL A 67 -2.94 9.95 1.19
N PHE A 68 -2.31 10.61 0.24
CA PHE A 68 -0.96 10.23 -0.20
C PHE A 68 0.08 10.95 0.65
N VAL A 69 1.06 10.19 1.12
CA VAL A 69 2.12 10.68 1.99
C VAL A 69 3.45 10.61 1.24
N THR A 70 4.14 11.72 1.18
CA THR A 70 5.42 11.81 0.48
C THR A 70 6.43 10.82 1.07
N PHE A 71 7.08 10.07 0.19
CA PHE A 71 8.18 9.18 0.56
C PHE A 71 9.40 10.06 0.83
N ASP A 72 9.67 10.31 2.10
CA ASP A 72 10.72 11.21 2.53
C ASP A 72 12.02 10.48 2.88
N SER A 73 13.04 11.25 3.28
CA SER A 73 14.35 10.69 3.60
C SER A 73 14.32 9.74 4.80
N GLU A 74 13.50 10.02 5.81
CA GLU A 74 13.33 9.13 6.96
C GLU A 74 12.75 7.80 6.53
N GLN A 75 11.72 7.82 5.68
CA GLN A 75 11.13 6.61 5.13
C GLN A 75 12.13 5.85 4.25
N ALA A 76 12.98 6.56 3.52
CA ALA A 76 14.04 5.94 2.71
C ALA A 76 15.01 5.15 3.58
N VAL A 77 15.40 5.68 4.73
CA VAL A 77 16.25 4.98 5.69
C VAL A 77 15.55 3.73 6.21
N LEU A 78 14.29 3.86 6.64
CA LEU A 78 13.51 2.73 7.14
C LEU A 78 13.35 1.64 6.08
N SER A 79 13.04 2.04 4.84
CA SER A 79 12.89 1.11 3.72
C SER A 79 14.22 0.40 3.43
N GLY A 80 15.33 1.11 3.46
CA GLY A 80 16.65 0.55 3.27
C GLY A 80 17.03 -0.46 4.34
N GLU A 81 16.72 -0.17 5.60
CA GLU A 81 16.96 -1.10 6.69
C GLU A 81 16.12 -2.38 6.55
N LEU A 82 14.89 -2.25 6.08
CA LEU A 82 14.00 -3.40 5.86
C LEU A 82 14.43 -4.23 4.65
N ALA A 83 15.22 -3.68 3.74
CA ALA A 83 15.58 -4.33 2.48
C ALA A 83 16.26 -5.70 2.68
N ALA A 84 17.00 -5.88 3.78
CA ALA A 84 17.64 -7.16 4.10
C ALA A 84 16.61 -8.28 4.23
N HIS A 85 15.43 -7.98 4.74
CA HIS A 85 14.33 -8.93 4.91
C HIS A 85 13.44 -9.00 3.67
N THR A 86 13.11 -7.84 3.08
CA THR A 86 12.17 -7.75 1.96
C THR A 86 12.72 -8.39 0.69
N ARG A 87 14.02 -8.24 0.41
CA ARG A 87 14.65 -8.83 -0.77
C ARG A 87 14.60 -10.34 -0.78
N LYS A 88 14.76 -10.97 0.39
CA LYS A 88 14.71 -12.43 0.52
C LYS A 88 13.36 -13.00 0.13
N LEU A 89 12.31 -12.20 0.30
CA LEU A 89 10.93 -12.58 -0.04
C LEU A 89 10.51 -12.09 -1.43
N GLY A 90 11.44 -11.50 -2.19
CA GLY A 90 11.13 -10.97 -3.52
C GLY A 90 10.27 -9.72 -3.52
N LEU A 91 10.25 -8.98 -2.40
CA LEU A 91 9.46 -7.77 -2.31
C LEU A 91 10.14 -6.59 -3.00
N SER A 92 9.33 -5.72 -3.60
CA SER A 92 9.79 -4.58 -4.39
C SER A 92 10.11 -3.36 -3.51
N LEU A 93 10.67 -2.33 -4.15
CA LEU A 93 10.86 -1.03 -3.49
C LEU A 93 9.52 -0.46 -3.00
N GLY A 94 8.45 -0.62 -3.79
CA GLY A 94 7.11 -0.15 -3.40
C GLY A 94 6.61 -0.85 -2.14
N ASP A 95 6.85 -2.17 -2.03
CA ASP A 95 6.50 -2.92 -0.82
C ASP A 95 7.26 -2.36 0.37
N GLY A 96 8.55 -2.12 0.20
CA GLY A 96 9.39 -1.52 1.25
C GLY A 96 8.92 -0.12 1.65
N ALA A 97 8.47 0.68 0.68
CA ALA A 97 7.95 2.02 0.96
C ALA A 97 6.68 1.98 1.80
N CYS A 98 5.78 1.04 1.50
CA CYS A 98 4.56 0.85 2.29
C CYS A 98 4.89 0.46 3.73
N LEU A 99 5.80 -0.49 3.90
CA LEU A 99 6.22 -0.97 5.22
C LEU A 99 6.93 0.15 6.01
N ALA A 100 7.75 0.95 5.35
CA ALA A 100 8.43 2.08 5.98
C ALA A 100 7.44 3.12 6.48
N LEU A 101 6.43 3.45 5.68
CA LEU A 101 5.40 4.39 6.09
C LEU A 101 4.59 3.84 7.27
N ALA A 102 4.25 2.56 7.23
CA ALA A 102 3.53 1.92 8.33
C ALA A 102 4.35 1.97 9.62
N LYS A 103 5.65 1.67 9.54
CA LYS A 103 6.54 1.73 10.70
C LYS A 103 6.66 3.15 11.24
N GLN A 104 6.86 4.13 10.36
CA GLN A 104 6.97 5.54 10.77
C GLN A 104 5.72 6.02 11.51
N ARG A 105 4.55 5.57 11.07
CA ARG A 105 3.26 5.97 11.63
C ARG A 105 2.80 5.09 12.78
N GLY A 106 3.49 3.99 13.06
CA GLY A 106 3.03 3.01 14.06
C GLY A 106 1.68 2.42 13.66
N SER A 107 1.47 2.22 12.37
CA SER A 107 0.17 1.81 11.80
C SER A 107 0.27 0.45 11.13
N ARG A 108 -0.89 -0.18 10.94
CA ARG A 108 -1.00 -1.46 10.25
C ARG A 108 -0.86 -1.27 8.75
N ALA A 109 -0.09 -2.14 8.09
CA ALA A 109 -0.01 -2.20 6.64
C ALA A 109 -1.02 -3.23 6.11
N ILE A 110 -1.75 -2.86 5.07
CA ILE A 110 -2.79 -3.69 4.45
C ILE A 110 -2.31 -4.09 3.06
N THR A 111 -2.25 -5.39 2.79
CA THR A 111 -1.73 -5.94 1.54
C THR A 111 -2.58 -7.11 1.05
N ALA A 112 -2.53 -7.39 -0.25
CA ALA A 112 -3.07 -8.62 -0.83
C ALA A 112 -1.99 -9.69 -1.03
N ASP A 113 -0.73 -9.37 -0.74
CA ASP A 113 0.41 -10.26 -0.98
C ASP A 113 0.70 -11.11 0.26
N LYS A 114 0.45 -12.41 0.14
CA LYS A 114 0.65 -13.36 1.24
C LYS A 114 2.12 -13.46 1.68
N ALA A 115 3.06 -13.14 0.81
CA ALA A 115 4.49 -13.22 1.12
C ALA A 115 4.86 -12.31 2.29
N TRP A 116 4.13 -11.19 2.48
CA TRP A 116 4.40 -10.28 3.58
C TRP A 116 4.21 -10.92 4.96
N MET A 117 3.38 -11.96 5.04
CA MET A 117 3.13 -12.63 6.32
C MET A 117 4.36 -13.40 6.82
N ARG A 118 5.36 -13.58 5.97
CA ARG A 118 6.64 -14.21 6.34
C ARG A 118 7.67 -13.20 6.82
N LEU A 119 7.35 -11.91 6.77
CA LEU A 119 8.24 -10.87 7.29
C LEU A 119 8.23 -10.95 8.81
N GLY A 120 9.36 -11.25 9.41
CA GLY A 120 9.52 -11.15 10.85
C GLY A 120 9.79 -9.71 11.26
N SER A 121 8.94 -8.77 10.84
CA SER A 121 9.14 -7.35 11.08
C SER A 121 8.29 -6.85 12.25
N GLU A 122 8.64 -5.67 12.75
CA GLU A 122 7.89 -5.01 13.82
C GLU A 122 6.58 -4.38 13.30
N VAL A 123 6.41 -4.31 11.99
CA VAL A 123 5.20 -3.74 11.38
C VAL A 123 4.07 -4.74 11.47
N GLU A 124 2.94 -4.31 11.98
CA GLU A 124 1.72 -5.11 11.96
C GLU A 124 1.20 -5.17 10.52
N ILE A 125 0.96 -6.37 10.03
CA ILE A 125 0.55 -6.59 8.64
C ILE A 125 -0.76 -7.35 8.64
N GLU A 126 -1.70 -6.89 7.82
CA GLU A 126 -2.92 -7.62 7.54
C GLU A 126 -2.97 -7.96 6.06
N CYS A 127 -3.01 -9.26 5.76
CA CYS A 127 -3.22 -9.73 4.39
C CYS A 127 -4.72 -9.91 4.18
N ILE A 128 -5.28 -9.27 3.15
CA ILE A 128 -6.71 -9.32 2.86
C ILE A 128 -7.13 -10.61 2.16
N ARG A 129 -6.17 -11.43 1.77
CA ARG A 129 -6.41 -12.75 1.15
C ARG A 129 -5.96 -13.86 2.10
N PRO A 130 -6.80 -14.88 2.31
CA PRO A 130 -6.42 -16.02 3.16
C PRO A 130 -5.32 -16.88 2.56
#